data_649773cfb8220cd5c77d702ea5197968
#
_entry.id   649773cfb8220cd5c77d702ea5197968
#
_cell.length_a   1.000
_cell.length_b   1.000
_cell.length_c   1.000
_cell.angle_alpha   90.00
_cell.angle_beta   90.00
_cell.angle_gamma   90.00
#
_symmetry.space_group_name_H-M   'P 1'
#
loop_
_entity.id
_entity.type
_entity.pdbx_description
1 polymer ?
#
loop_
_entity_poly.entity_id
_entity_poly.type
_entity_poly.pdbx_seq_one_letter_code
_entity_poly.pdbx_strand_id
1 'polypeptide(L)'
;MSKTFDLGVLYSRSGTYQLLSEALFTGAMSAIESVNANHDLPVSFNPIVRDPAGELTNYAPMCAEILSSSNAKHVVGCVTSSSRKEVIPELDRAQATLWYNVPYEGFETSARVVYSHAATNQNILPLLGWATRHFGMSVYLVGSNYIWGWETCRVMRTRLEAADGSVLGERYLPLGDTSVESLIEDIEKSRPKFILNSLVGASSYAFIKAYAELGQRDPYFASDNCPLLSCNLTEAELPVLGNAAEGLISVGPSFRKNPTSNGEGSSLERTAFQSVLTLAEALAHGASGPFDSYLAQHGARYGIDPATQHKSLDVHIAQVRNSAFKILHSWSDIAPDPYLTRPSRHPKFSDPMLKVVQA
;
A
#
# COMPACT_ATOMS: atom_id res chain seq x y z
N MET A 1 -23.84 -15.32 -24.06
CA MET A 1 -23.05 -16.37 -23.37
C MET A 1 -21.89 -15.68 -22.67
N SER A 2 -21.71 -15.93 -21.39
CA SER A 2 -20.55 -15.43 -20.65
C SER A 2 -19.29 -16.15 -21.13
N LYS A 3 -18.19 -15.40 -21.31
CA LYS A 3 -16.88 -15.95 -21.64
C LYS A 3 -16.08 -16.12 -20.36
N THR A 4 -15.60 -17.34 -20.09
CA THR A 4 -14.75 -17.62 -18.92
C THR A 4 -13.30 -17.38 -19.25
N PHE A 5 -12.60 -16.66 -18.33
CA PHE A 5 -11.18 -16.38 -18.40
C PHE A 5 -10.46 -17.00 -17.19
N ASP A 6 -9.32 -17.63 -17.42
CA ASP A 6 -8.44 -18.03 -16.34
C ASP A 6 -7.78 -16.81 -15.73
N LEU A 7 -7.78 -16.68 -14.40
CA LEU A 7 -7.18 -15.60 -13.63
C LEU A 7 -6.23 -16.19 -12.60
N GLY A 8 -4.93 -15.87 -12.71
CA GLY A 8 -3.95 -16.25 -11.70
C GLY A 8 -4.20 -15.49 -10.39
N VAL A 9 -4.12 -16.19 -9.26
CA VAL A 9 -4.19 -15.62 -7.92
C VAL A 9 -2.95 -16.06 -7.15
N LEU A 10 -2.03 -15.13 -6.89
CA LEU A 10 -0.68 -15.40 -6.37
C LEU A 10 -0.41 -14.61 -5.09
N TYR A 11 -0.98 -15.06 -3.98
CA TYR A 11 -0.84 -14.44 -2.66
C TYR A 11 -0.34 -15.45 -1.62
N SER A 12 0.64 -15.03 -0.80
CA SER A 12 1.13 -15.83 0.33
C SER A 12 0.08 -15.84 1.45
N ARG A 13 -0.32 -17.03 1.88
CA ARG A 13 -1.31 -17.23 2.95
C ARG A 13 -0.64 -17.59 4.29
N SER A 14 0.66 -17.46 4.35
CA SER A 14 1.50 -17.67 5.55
C SER A 14 2.72 -16.76 5.52
N GLY A 15 3.54 -16.79 6.57
CA GLY A 15 4.77 -15.99 6.67
C GLY A 15 4.54 -14.60 7.28
N THR A 16 5.60 -13.78 7.24
CA THR A 16 5.73 -12.51 7.97
C THR A 16 4.63 -11.48 7.67
N TYR A 17 4.13 -11.44 6.43
CA TYR A 17 3.11 -10.48 5.98
C TYR A 17 1.75 -11.14 5.68
N GLN A 18 1.47 -12.27 6.33
CA GLN A 18 0.24 -13.07 6.13
C GLN A 18 -1.03 -12.22 6.22
N LEU A 19 -1.15 -11.34 7.21
CA LEU A 19 -2.39 -10.55 7.40
C LEU A 19 -2.70 -9.64 6.22
N LEU A 20 -1.67 -9.00 5.65
CA LEU A 20 -1.83 -8.15 4.47
C LEU A 20 -2.21 -8.97 3.25
N SER A 21 -1.54 -10.10 3.07
CA SER A 21 -1.71 -10.99 1.94
C SER A 21 -3.07 -11.70 1.96
N GLU A 22 -3.53 -12.12 3.13
CA GLU A 22 -4.85 -12.74 3.30
C GLU A 22 -5.99 -11.75 3.01
N ALA A 23 -5.83 -10.48 3.43
CA ALA A 23 -6.79 -9.44 3.09
C ALA A 23 -6.89 -9.24 1.56
N LEU A 24 -5.76 -9.18 0.86
CA LEU A 24 -5.72 -9.08 -0.60
C LEU A 24 -6.34 -10.31 -1.28
N PHE A 25 -6.02 -11.50 -0.79
CA PHE A 25 -6.59 -12.76 -1.30
C PHE A 25 -8.12 -12.77 -1.13
N THR A 26 -8.62 -12.43 0.05
CA THR A 26 -10.06 -12.36 0.34
C THR A 26 -10.75 -11.38 -0.59
N GLY A 27 -10.20 -10.19 -0.78
CA GLY A 27 -10.76 -9.19 -1.69
C GLY A 27 -10.81 -9.68 -3.14
N ALA A 28 -9.73 -10.31 -3.63
CA ALA A 28 -9.68 -10.85 -4.98
C ALA A 28 -10.69 -11.97 -5.18
N MET A 29 -10.79 -12.93 -4.25
CA MET A 29 -11.73 -14.05 -4.35
C MET A 29 -13.18 -13.57 -4.25
N SER A 30 -13.50 -12.66 -3.34
CA SER A 30 -14.86 -12.08 -3.24
C SER A 30 -15.26 -11.34 -4.52
N ALA A 31 -14.32 -10.66 -5.18
CA ALA A 31 -14.61 -10.01 -6.46
C ALA A 31 -14.84 -11.03 -7.57
N ILE A 32 -14.06 -12.12 -7.64
CA ILE A 32 -14.26 -13.23 -8.59
C ILE A 32 -15.67 -13.83 -8.41
N GLU A 33 -16.06 -14.11 -7.16
CA GLU A 33 -17.40 -14.63 -6.84
C GLU A 33 -18.49 -13.62 -7.26
N SER A 34 -18.31 -12.34 -6.99
CA SER A 34 -19.24 -11.28 -7.39
C SER A 34 -19.40 -11.18 -8.91
N VAL A 35 -18.29 -11.22 -9.65
CA VAL A 35 -18.30 -11.21 -11.13
C VAL A 35 -19.00 -12.45 -11.65
N ASN A 36 -18.70 -13.62 -11.11
CA ASN A 36 -19.28 -14.89 -11.56
C ASN A 36 -20.81 -15.01 -11.26
N ALA A 37 -21.26 -14.33 -10.21
CA ALA A 37 -22.68 -14.25 -9.86
C ALA A 37 -23.46 -13.19 -10.67
N ASN A 38 -22.76 -12.26 -11.34
CA ASN A 38 -23.39 -11.19 -12.10
C ASN A 38 -23.71 -11.61 -13.53
N HIS A 39 -24.97 -11.99 -13.78
CA HIS A 39 -25.42 -12.43 -15.08
C HIS A 39 -25.50 -11.32 -16.16
N ASP A 40 -25.42 -10.06 -15.76
CA ASP A 40 -25.38 -8.92 -16.70
C ASP A 40 -23.98 -8.68 -17.28
N LEU A 41 -22.95 -9.28 -16.68
CA LEU A 41 -21.59 -9.24 -17.22
C LEU A 41 -21.34 -10.44 -18.16
N PRO A 42 -20.85 -10.21 -19.39
CA PRO A 42 -20.52 -11.29 -20.32
C PRO A 42 -19.15 -11.95 -20.01
N VAL A 43 -18.69 -11.87 -18.78
CA VAL A 43 -17.39 -12.33 -18.29
C VAL A 43 -17.55 -13.13 -17.01
N SER A 44 -16.80 -14.22 -16.89
CA SER A 44 -16.60 -14.95 -15.65
C SER A 44 -15.13 -15.33 -15.47
N PHE A 45 -14.70 -15.61 -14.26
CA PHE A 45 -13.32 -15.99 -13.94
C PHE A 45 -13.23 -17.42 -13.39
N ASN A 46 -12.22 -18.16 -13.86
CA ASN A 46 -11.75 -19.41 -13.27
C ASN A 46 -10.43 -19.11 -12.53
N PRO A 47 -10.39 -19.06 -11.17
CA PRO A 47 -9.18 -18.73 -10.43
C PRO A 47 -8.18 -19.88 -10.42
N ILE A 48 -6.92 -19.58 -10.78
CA ILE A 48 -5.78 -20.50 -10.67
C ILE A 48 -4.94 -20.03 -9.49
N VAL A 49 -5.15 -20.61 -8.32
CA VAL A 49 -4.56 -20.17 -7.06
C VAL A 49 -3.21 -20.83 -6.81
N ARG A 50 -2.20 -20.04 -6.39
CA ARG A 50 -0.93 -20.53 -5.85
C ARG A 50 -0.56 -19.72 -4.61
N ASP A 51 0.05 -20.42 -3.66
CA ASP A 51 0.49 -19.87 -2.37
C ASP A 51 2.02 -19.96 -2.25
N PRO A 52 2.74 -18.83 -2.39
CA PRO A 52 4.19 -18.79 -2.21
C PRO A 52 4.66 -19.00 -0.76
N ALA A 53 3.75 -19.06 0.21
CA ALA A 53 4.03 -19.33 1.62
C ALA A 53 5.00 -18.32 2.28
N GLY A 54 5.04 -17.07 1.82
CA GLY A 54 5.96 -16.04 2.31
C GLY A 54 7.37 -16.12 1.75
N GLU A 55 7.68 -17.14 0.95
CA GLU A 55 9.01 -17.38 0.40
C GLU A 55 9.20 -16.69 -0.95
N LEU A 56 10.17 -15.76 -1.02
CA LEU A 56 10.42 -14.96 -2.21
C LEU A 56 10.74 -15.83 -3.45
N THR A 57 11.51 -16.88 -3.26
CA THR A 57 11.96 -17.80 -4.32
C THR A 57 10.83 -18.61 -4.96
N ASN A 58 9.65 -18.66 -4.34
CA ASN A 58 8.49 -19.39 -4.87
C ASN A 58 7.66 -18.55 -5.84
N TYR A 59 7.77 -17.21 -5.84
CA TYR A 59 6.90 -16.35 -6.65
C TYR A 59 7.10 -16.54 -8.16
N ALA A 60 8.36 -16.51 -8.65
CA ALA A 60 8.64 -16.67 -10.08
C ALA A 60 8.24 -18.07 -10.60
N PRO A 61 8.63 -19.18 -9.96
CA PRO A 61 8.23 -20.53 -10.41
C PRO A 61 6.71 -20.71 -10.42
N MET A 62 6.00 -20.25 -9.37
CA MET A 62 4.55 -20.38 -9.28
C MET A 62 3.80 -19.47 -10.28
N CYS A 63 4.33 -18.28 -10.57
CA CYS A 63 3.82 -17.44 -11.64
C CYS A 63 3.98 -18.13 -13.00
N ALA A 64 5.15 -18.69 -13.29
CA ALA A 64 5.41 -19.47 -14.51
C ALA A 64 4.48 -20.68 -14.62
N GLU A 65 4.22 -21.38 -13.52
CA GLU A 65 3.30 -22.51 -13.48
C GLU A 65 1.86 -22.05 -13.81
N ILE A 66 1.35 -20.99 -13.19
CA ILE A 66 0.02 -20.43 -13.51
C ILE A 66 -0.09 -20.16 -15.02
N LEU A 67 0.90 -19.45 -15.58
CA LEU A 67 0.87 -18.99 -16.97
C LEU A 67 1.06 -20.11 -17.99
N SER A 68 1.77 -21.19 -17.64
CA SER A 68 2.03 -22.33 -18.54
C SER A 68 0.97 -23.43 -18.46
N SER A 69 0.33 -23.61 -17.29
CA SER A 69 -0.67 -24.66 -17.05
C SER A 69 -2.11 -24.24 -17.35
N SER A 70 -2.33 -22.96 -17.71
CA SER A 70 -3.65 -22.39 -17.98
C SER A 70 -3.61 -21.39 -19.14
N ASN A 71 -4.77 -20.82 -19.49
CA ASN A 71 -4.86 -19.73 -20.45
C ASN A 71 -4.82 -18.34 -19.79
N ALA A 72 -4.36 -18.25 -18.54
CA ALA A 72 -4.29 -16.99 -17.81
C ALA A 72 -3.38 -15.97 -18.52
N LYS A 73 -3.90 -14.78 -18.72
CA LYS A 73 -3.17 -13.59 -19.20
C LYS A 73 -3.13 -12.48 -18.15
N HIS A 74 -3.78 -12.71 -17.04
CA HIS A 74 -3.78 -11.80 -15.90
C HIS A 74 -3.50 -12.58 -14.62
N VAL A 75 -2.71 -11.95 -13.74
CA VAL A 75 -2.41 -12.45 -12.39
C VAL A 75 -2.74 -11.32 -11.42
N VAL A 76 -3.52 -11.60 -10.40
CA VAL A 76 -3.68 -10.71 -9.23
C VAL A 76 -2.81 -11.26 -8.11
N GLY A 77 -1.88 -10.45 -7.59
CA GLY A 77 -0.93 -11.05 -6.66
C GLY A 77 0.23 -10.15 -6.25
N CYS A 78 1.15 -10.79 -5.56
CA CYS A 78 2.32 -10.19 -4.93
C CYS A 78 1.98 -9.21 -3.80
N VAL A 79 2.86 -9.11 -2.81
CA VAL A 79 2.69 -8.23 -1.64
C VAL A 79 3.89 -7.33 -1.44
N THR A 80 5.08 -7.78 -1.79
CA THR A 80 6.31 -7.01 -1.63
C THR A 80 6.86 -6.56 -2.98
N SER A 81 7.63 -5.49 -2.99
CA SER A 81 8.36 -5.03 -4.19
C SER A 81 9.28 -6.11 -4.73
N SER A 82 9.89 -6.91 -3.86
CA SER A 82 10.73 -8.03 -4.25
C SER A 82 9.93 -9.10 -5.00
N SER A 83 8.78 -9.53 -4.46
CA SER A 83 7.93 -10.53 -5.14
C SER A 83 7.39 -10.03 -6.49
N ARG A 84 7.04 -8.74 -6.61
CA ARG A 84 6.67 -8.13 -7.89
C ARG A 84 7.81 -8.24 -8.91
N LYS A 85 9.04 -7.90 -8.51
CA LYS A 85 10.21 -7.94 -9.40
C LYS A 85 10.53 -9.35 -9.87
N GLU A 86 10.37 -10.35 -9.01
CA GLU A 86 10.59 -11.76 -9.36
C GLU A 86 9.65 -12.26 -10.47
N VAL A 87 8.40 -11.79 -10.50
CA VAL A 87 7.41 -12.29 -11.48
C VAL A 87 7.44 -11.54 -12.82
N ILE A 88 7.98 -10.32 -12.90
CA ILE A 88 8.01 -9.53 -14.14
C ILE A 88 8.62 -10.29 -15.33
N PRO A 89 9.77 -11.01 -15.22
CA PRO A 89 10.32 -11.77 -16.32
C PRO A 89 9.38 -12.88 -16.84
N GLU A 90 8.60 -13.51 -15.94
CA GLU A 90 7.64 -14.56 -16.31
C GLU A 90 6.45 -13.95 -17.05
N LEU A 91 5.97 -12.79 -16.57
CA LEU A 91 4.90 -12.04 -17.23
C LEU A 91 5.32 -11.57 -18.63
N ASP A 92 6.56 -11.11 -18.81
CA ASP A 92 7.08 -10.69 -20.10
C ASP A 92 7.13 -11.86 -21.10
N ARG A 93 7.61 -13.05 -20.67
CA ARG A 93 7.64 -14.24 -21.51
C ARG A 93 6.25 -14.69 -21.96
N ALA A 94 5.26 -14.62 -21.07
CA ALA A 94 3.89 -15.04 -21.35
C ALA A 94 3.01 -13.94 -21.95
N GLN A 95 3.52 -12.72 -22.10
CA GLN A 95 2.74 -11.51 -22.46
C GLN A 95 1.52 -11.35 -21.54
N ALA A 96 1.72 -11.57 -20.24
CA ALA A 96 0.69 -11.50 -19.21
C ALA A 96 0.83 -10.22 -18.37
N THR A 97 -0.19 -9.90 -17.58
CA THR A 97 -0.25 -8.67 -16.77
C THR A 97 -0.48 -9.01 -15.30
N LEU A 98 0.32 -8.42 -14.42
CA LEU A 98 0.12 -8.44 -12.97
C LEU A 98 -0.76 -7.25 -12.55
N TRP A 99 -1.74 -7.51 -11.68
CA TRP A 99 -2.49 -6.50 -10.94
C TRP A 99 -1.91 -6.41 -9.53
N TYR A 100 -1.12 -5.36 -9.28
CA TYR A 100 -0.39 -5.15 -8.04
C TYR A 100 -1.16 -4.20 -7.12
N ASN A 101 -1.58 -4.70 -5.96
CA ASN A 101 -2.62 -4.10 -5.13
C ASN A 101 -2.13 -3.55 -3.79
N VAL A 102 -0.82 -3.29 -3.66
CA VAL A 102 -0.21 -2.70 -2.46
C VAL A 102 0.53 -1.42 -2.80
N PRO A 103 0.87 -0.59 -1.80
CA PRO A 103 1.64 0.65 -2.03
C PRO A 103 2.90 0.42 -2.85
N TYR A 104 3.21 1.38 -3.70
CA TYR A 104 4.34 1.33 -4.62
C TYR A 104 5.40 2.39 -4.26
N GLU A 105 6.66 1.97 -4.19
CA GLU A 105 7.78 2.78 -3.72
C GLU A 105 8.27 3.85 -4.70
N GLY A 106 8.01 3.70 -5.99
CA GLY A 106 8.46 4.62 -7.03
C GLY A 106 9.62 4.12 -7.88
N PHE A 107 9.96 4.89 -8.93
CA PHE A 107 11.14 4.74 -9.80
C PHE A 107 11.20 3.50 -10.71
N GLU A 108 10.15 2.70 -10.76
CA GLU A 108 10.02 1.58 -11.68
C GLU A 108 8.65 1.61 -12.34
N THR A 109 8.58 1.38 -13.63
CA THR A 109 7.35 1.04 -14.33
C THR A 109 7.61 -0.17 -15.20
N SER A 110 6.62 -1.05 -15.29
CA SER A 110 6.64 -2.19 -16.18
C SER A 110 5.36 -2.21 -16.98
N ALA A 111 5.45 -2.40 -18.29
CA ALA A 111 4.29 -2.60 -19.16
C ALA A 111 3.48 -3.86 -18.79
N ARG A 112 4.00 -4.70 -17.90
CA ARG A 112 3.36 -5.93 -17.41
C ARG A 112 2.70 -5.77 -16.05
N VAL A 113 2.66 -4.55 -15.48
CA VAL A 113 2.10 -4.32 -14.14
C VAL A 113 1.10 -3.18 -14.17
N VAL A 114 -0.11 -3.44 -13.67
CA VAL A 114 -1.08 -2.42 -13.32
C VAL A 114 -0.94 -2.14 -11.82
N TYR A 115 -0.60 -0.90 -11.48
CA TYR A 115 -0.38 -0.48 -10.09
C TYR A 115 -1.68 0.14 -9.56
N SER A 116 -2.43 -0.65 -8.80
CA SER A 116 -3.77 -0.29 -8.35
C SER A 116 -3.82 0.41 -7.00
N HIS A 117 -2.67 0.54 -6.33
CA HIS A 117 -2.55 1.21 -5.04
C HIS A 117 -1.67 2.46 -5.14
N ALA A 118 -1.55 3.20 -4.03
CA ALA A 118 -0.91 4.50 -3.97
C ALA A 118 0.59 4.46 -4.38
N ALA A 119 0.96 5.32 -5.31
CA ALA A 119 2.34 5.69 -5.59
C ALA A 119 2.84 6.72 -4.55
N THR A 120 4.14 6.99 -4.56
CA THR A 120 4.82 7.85 -3.57
C THR A 120 4.18 9.23 -3.41
N ASN A 121 3.72 9.84 -4.52
CA ASN A 121 3.02 11.14 -4.47
C ASN A 121 1.58 11.03 -3.93
N GLN A 122 1.06 9.82 -3.81
CA GLN A 122 -0.29 9.53 -3.29
C GLN A 122 -0.24 8.98 -1.85
N ASN A 123 0.95 8.80 -1.25
CA ASN A 123 1.06 8.39 0.15
C ASN A 123 2.12 9.15 0.94
N ILE A 124 3.42 8.99 0.66
CA ILE A 124 4.51 9.58 1.45
C ILE A 124 4.47 11.11 1.42
N LEU A 125 4.27 11.73 0.25
CA LEU A 125 4.28 13.19 0.14
C LEU A 125 3.09 13.84 0.85
N PRO A 126 1.83 13.36 0.71
CA PRO A 126 0.72 13.88 1.51
C PRO A 126 0.92 13.71 3.01
N LEU A 127 1.41 12.53 3.44
CA LEU A 127 1.67 12.24 4.84
C LEU A 127 2.73 13.18 5.43
N LEU A 128 3.86 13.36 4.72
CA LEU A 128 4.92 14.27 5.13
C LEU A 128 4.43 15.71 5.23
N GLY A 129 3.72 16.19 4.17
CA GLY A 129 3.19 17.55 4.15
C GLY A 129 2.17 17.83 5.25
N TRP A 130 1.40 16.83 5.62
CA TRP A 130 0.45 16.93 6.73
C TRP A 130 1.18 16.88 8.08
N ALA A 131 2.09 15.92 8.28
CA ALA A 131 2.78 15.71 9.54
C ALA A 131 3.66 16.90 9.92
N THR A 132 4.42 17.47 8.99
CA THR A 132 5.30 18.61 9.25
C THR A 132 4.56 19.87 9.71
N ARG A 133 3.32 20.05 9.26
CA ARG A 133 2.47 21.18 9.69
C ARG A 133 1.91 20.99 11.09
N HIS A 134 1.67 19.76 11.53
CA HIS A 134 1.01 19.48 12.79
C HIS A 134 2.02 19.24 13.93
N PHE A 135 3.17 18.64 13.62
CA PHE A 135 4.10 18.17 14.66
C PHE A 135 5.48 18.81 14.58
N GLY A 136 5.91 19.28 13.40
CA GLY A 136 7.21 19.94 13.21
C GLY A 136 8.12 19.22 12.23
N MET A 137 9.39 19.60 12.16
CA MET A 137 10.29 19.31 11.05
C MET A 137 11.42 18.32 11.40
N SER A 138 11.31 17.53 12.47
CA SER A 138 12.30 16.50 12.80
C SER A 138 11.67 15.12 12.90
N VAL A 139 12.26 14.13 12.24
CA VAL A 139 11.74 12.78 12.10
C VAL A 139 12.77 11.72 12.47
N TYR A 140 12.30 10.57 12.94
CA TYR A 140 13.05 9.32 12.95
C TYR A 140 12.43 8.36 11.93
N LEU A 141 13.26 7.76 11.07
CA LEU A 141 12.83 6.89 9.99
C LEU A 141 13.10 5.43 10.32
N VAL A 142 12.09 4.59 10.18
CA VAL A 142 12.18 3.15 10.40
C VAL A 142 11.63 2.41 9.19
N GLY A 143 12.42 1.52 8.60
CA GLY A 143 12.02 0.77 7.41
C GLY A 143 12.43 -0.69 7.42
N SER A 144 11.72 -1.51 6.64
CA SER A 144 12.17 -2.86 6.34
C SER A 144 13.40 -2.82 5.43
N ASN A 145 14.36 -3.72 5.67
CA ASN A 145 15.64 -3.76 4.98
C ASN A 145 15.52 -4.35 3.56
N TYR A 146 14.73 -3.71 2.71
CA TYR A 146 14.59 -3.99 1.28
C TYR A 146 14.07 -2.74 0.55
N ILE A 147 13.91 -2.82 -0.76
CA ILE A 147 13.67 -1.67 -1.65
C ILE A 147 12.51 -0.76 -1.18
N TRP A 148 11.41 -1.33 -0.68
CA TRP A 148 10.28 -0.56 -0.14
C TRP A 148 10.70 0.38 1.00
N GLY A 149 11.36 -0.17 2.03
CA GLY A 149 11.79 0.63 3.19
C GLY A 149 12.83 1.66 2.81
N TRP A 150 13.81 1.27 1.97
CA TRP A 150 14.87 2.18 1.52
C TRP A 150 14.32 3.38 0.74
N GLU A 151 13.47 3.12 -0.26
CA GLU A 151 12.92 4.19 -1.10
C GLU A 151 11.92 5.07 -0.35
N THR A 152 11.09 4.49 0.50
CA THR A 152 10.16 5.24 1.36
C THR A 152 10.90 6.20 2.28
N CYS A 153 11.93 5.71 3.00
CA CYS A 153 12.75 6.55 3.88
C CYS A 153 13.57 7.56 3.07
N ARG A 154 14.14 7.18 1.92
CA ARG A 154 14.89 8.08 1.05
C ARG A 154 14.04 9.27 0.58
N VAL A 155 12.81 9.02 0.12
CA VAL A 155 11.91 10.09 -0.34
C VAL A 155 11.56 11.02 0.82
N MET A 156 11.20 10.46 1.99
CA MET A 156 10.89 11.23 3.19
C MET A 156 12.07 12.13 3.58
N ARG A 157 13.27 11.56 3.72
CA ARG A 157 14.52 12.29 4.04
C ARG A 157 14.79 13.39 3.03
N THR A 158 14.86 13.06 1.75
CA THR A 158 15.20 14.03 0.70
C THR A 158 14.24 15.22 0.68
N ARG A 159 12.93 14.96 0.86
CA ARG A 159 11.93 16.02 0.85
C ARG A 159 11.94 16.86 2.11
N LEU A 160 12.18 16.23 3.26
CA LEU A 160 12.26 16.93 4.55
C LEU A 160 13.49 17.83 4.61
N GLU A 161 14.68 17.32 4.23
CA GLU A 161 15.93 18.08 4.20
C GLU A 161 15.88 19.25 3.21
N ALA A 162 15.24 19.05 2.05
CA ALA A 162 15.01 20.13 1.07
C ALA A 162 14.08 21.24 1.60
N ALA A 163 13.38 21.01 2.70
CA ALA A 163 12.52 21.96 3.39
C ALA A 163 13.11 22.42 4.75
N ASP A 164 14.42 22.33 4.94
CA ASP A 164 15.14 22.67 6.16
C ASP A 164 14.74 21.85 7.40
N GLY A 165 14.19 20.67 7.20
CA GLY A 165 13.91 19.71 8.28
C GLY A 165 15.10 18.80 8.57
N SER A 166 14.98 17.96 9.58
CA SER A 166 16.06 17.09 10.04
C SER A 166 15.62 15.63 10.25
N VAL A 167 16.45 14.70 9.81
CA VAL A 167 16.33 13.27 10.13
C VAL A 167 17.27 12.98 11.29
N LEU A 168 16.70 12.67 12.47
CA LEU A 168 17.46 12.45 13.70
C LEU A 168 18.01 11.02 13.80
N GLY A 169 17.48 10.11 13.00
CA GLY A 169 17.97 8.75 12.88
C GLY A 169 17.22 8.00 11.79
N GLU A 170 17.86 6.96 11.27
CA GLU A 170 17.31 6.10 10.22
C GLU A 170 17.79 4.68 10.46
N ARG A 171 16.86 3.73 10.58
CA ARG A 171 17.14 2.32 10.88
C ARG A 171 16.34 1.39 10.00
N TYR A 172 16.95 0.26 9.67
CA TYR A 172 16.34 -0.79 8.86
C TYR A 172 16.41 -2.14 9.56
N LEU A 173 15.28 -2.84 9.60
CA LEU A 173 15.18 -4.19 10.14
C LEU A 173 14.95 -5.21 9.03
N PRO A 174 15.60 -6.38 9.06
CA PRO A 174 15.24 -7.49 8.20
C PRO A 174 13.75 -7.83 8.29
N LEU A 175 13.15 -8.31 7.20
CA LEU A 175 11.76 -8.77 7.23
C LEU A 175 11.58 -9.89 8.27
N GLY A 176 10.63 -9.71 9.18
CA GLY A 176 10.35 -10.67 10.25
C GLY A 176 11.22 -10.52 11.50
N ASP A 177 12.27 -9.68 11.49
CA ASP A 177 13.03 -9.39 12.70
C ASP A 177 12.17 -8.56 13.67
N THR A 178 12.07 -9.05 14.91
CA THR A 178 11.27 -8.44 15.98
C THR A 178 12.12 -7.85 17.11
N SER A 179 13.45 -7.83 16.94
CA SER A 179 14.43 -7.26 17.90
C SER A 179 14.43 -5.74 17.78
N VAL A 180 13.54 -5.06 18.51
CA VAL A 180 13.29 -3.63 18.38
C VAL A 180 13.85 -2.79 19.55
N GLU A 181 14.43 -3.40 20.56
CA GLU A 181 14.85 -2.76 21.82
C GLU A 181 15.85 -1.62 21.56
N SER A 182 16.91 -1.90 20.81
CA SER A 182 17.94 -0.89 20.47
C SER A 182 17.39 0.26 19.61
N LEU A 183 16.40 -0.04 18.77
CA LEU A 183 15.71 0.96 17.96
C LEU A 183 14.87 1.90 18.85
N ILE A 184 14.16 1.37 19.83
CA ILE A 184 13.38 2.15 20.79
C ILE A 184 14.32 3.04 21.64
N GLU A 185 15.46 2.53 22.10
CA GLU A 185 16.46 3.32 22.83
C GLU A 185 17.02 4.49 21.99
N ASP A 186 17.29 4.25 20.71
CA ASP A 186 17.77 5.30 19.79
C ASP A 186 16.70 6.40 19.59
N ILE A 187 15.44 6.02 19.45
CA ILE A 187 14.31 6.94 19.34
C ILE A 187 14.14 7.74 20.63
N GLU A 188 14.20 7.09 21.78
CA GLU A 188 14.07 7.73 23.10
C GLU A 188 15.15 8.80 23.31
N LYS A 189 16.40 8.52 22.92
CA LYS A 189 17.53 9.47 22.98
C LYS A 189 17.39 10.65 21.99
N SER A 190 16.90 10.38 20.77
CA SER A 190 16.86 11.36 19.69
C SER A 190 15.69 12.35 19.78
N ARG A 191 14.60 11.99 20.44
CA ARG A 191 13.39 12.81 20.66
C ARG A 191 12.85 13.49 19.39
N PRO A 192 12.49 12.76 18.35
CA PRO A 192 11.94 13.31 17.11
C PRO A 192 10.53 13.89 17.34
N LYS A 193 10.06 14.73 16.42
CA LYS A 193 8.67 15.24 16.45
C LYS A 193 7.65 14.25 15.96
N PHE A 194 8.04 13.33 15.10
CA PHE A 194 7.24 12.18 14.67
C PHE A 194 8.15 11.07 14.15
N ILE A 195 7.60 9.89 14.00
CA ILE A 195 8.31 8.72 13.49
C ILE A 195 7.59 8.21 12.26
N LEU A 196 8.34 7.90 11.20
CA LEU A 196 7.82 7.13 10.07
C LEU A 196 8.14 5.65 10.28
N ASN A 197 7.09 4.82 10.30
CA ASN A 197 7.19 3.38 10.28
C ASN A 197 6.80 2.86 8.88
N SER A 198 7.78 2.37 8.12
CA SER A 198 7.62 1.66 6.86
C SER A 198 8.03 0.18 6.96
N LEU A 199 8.07 -0.35 8.18
CA LEU A 199 8.21 -1.79 8.41
C LEU A 199 6.98 -2.55 7.91
N VAL A 200 7.17 -3.84 7.62
CA VAL A 200 6.12 -4.72 7.10
C VAL A 200 5.96 -5.94 8.01
N GLY A 201 4.71 -6.30 8.32
CA GLY A 201 4.36 -7.53 9.02
C GLY A 201 4.88 -7.60 10.45
N ALA A 202 5.43 -8.75 10.87
CA ALA A 202 5.83 -9.02 12.26
C ALA A 202 6.78 -7.96 12.86
N SER A 203 7.74 -7.45 12.06
CA SER A 203 8.66 -6.39 12.49
C SER A 203 7.90 -5.10 12.82
N SER A 204 6.91 -4.73 11.99
CA SER A 204 6.06 -3.56 12.23
C SER A 204 5.24 -3.73 13.50
N TYR A 205 4.67 -4.92 13.73
CA TYR A 205 3.83 -5.18 14.91
C TYR A 205 4.63 -5.13 16.19
N ALA A 206 5.82 -5.71 16.21
CA ALA A 206 6.73 -5.65 17.37
C ALA A 206 7.13 -4.18 17.66
N PHE A 207 7.50 -3.43 16.63
CA PHE A 207 7.87 -2.02 16.79
C PHE A 207 6.72 -1.16 17.30
N ILE A 208 5.51 -1.29 16.74
CA ILE A 208 4.33 -0.52 17.18
C ILE A 208 4.01 -0.80 18.65
N LYS A 209 4.07 -2.08 19.09
CA LYS A 209 3.82 -2.44 20.49
C LYS A 209 4.87 -1.85 21.43
N ALA A 210 6.15 -1.99 21.10
CA ALA A 210 7.24 -1.42 21.90
C ALA A 210 7.19 0.11 21.95
N TYR A 211 6.81 0.76 20.85
CA TYR A 211 6.64 2.22 20.81
C TYR A 211 5.44 2.68 21.67
N ALA A 212 4.35 1.94 21.66
CA ALA A 212 3.20 2.23 22.53
C ALA A 212 3.58 2.12 24.01
N GLU A 213 4.40 1.14 24.39
CA GLU A 213 4.95 1.00 25.76
C GLU A 213 5.88 2.19 26.12
N LEU A 214 6.70 2.67 25.18
CA LEU A 214 7.52 3.87 25.37
C LEU A 214 6.62 5.09 25.65
N GLY A 215 5.55 5.28 24.90
CA GLY A 215 4.59 6.37 25.09
C GLY A 215 3.86 6.32 26.45
N GLN A 216 3.69 5.14 27.04
CA GLN A 216 3.15 4.98 28.40
C GLN A 216 4.17 5.38 29.49
N ARG A 217 5.46 5.16 29.24
CA ARG A 217 6.54 5.49 30.19
C ARG A 217 6.98 6.96 30.12
N ASP A 218 7.06 7.52 28.91
CA ASP A 218 7.44 8.93 28.67
C ASP A 218 6.33 9.63 27.88
N PRO A 219 5.60 10.59 28.48
CA PRO A 219 4.54 11.35 27.82
C PRO A 219 5.00 12.12 26.58
N TYR A 220 6.29 12.35 26.40
CA TYR A 220 6.81 12.93 25.15
C TYR A 220 6.46 12.08 23.92
N PHE A 221 6.48 10.76 24.06
CA PHE A 221 6.20 9.80 22.98
C PHE A 221 4.71 9.38 22.92
N ALA A 222 3.85 10.04 23.68
CA ALA A 222 2.42 9.86 23.50
C ALA A 222 1.99 10.30 22.09
N SER A 223 0.98 9.64 21.55
CA SER A 223 0.55 9.82 20.14
C SER A 223 0.19 11.27 19.76
N ASP A 224 -0.22 12.09 20.72
CA ASP A 224 -0.55 13.49 20.49
C ASP A 224 0.69 14.41 20.45
N ASN A 225 1.84 13.95 20.97
CA ASN A 225 3.09 14.73 21.06
C ASN A 225 4.14 14.28 20.04
N CYS A 226 4.31 12.97 19.89
CA CYS A 226 5.24 12.35 18.95
C CYS A 226 4.53 11.15 18.27
N PRO A 227 3.70 11.38 17.26
CA PRO A 227 2.92 10.31 16.64
C PRO A 227 3.79 9.34 15.84
N LEU A 228 3.34 8.09 15.82
CA LEU A 228 3.82 7.07 14.90
C LEU A 228 2.99 7.13 13.61
N LEU A 229 3.67 7.38 12.48
CA LEU A 229 3.08 7.47 11.15
C LEU A 229 3.36 6.20 10.36
N SER A 230 2.40 5.75 9.58
CA SER A 230 2.57 4.64 8.64
C SER A 230 2.04 4.99 7.25
N CYS A 231 2.67 4.43 6.23
CA CYS A 231 2.22 4.54 4.84
C CYS A 231 1.68 3.22 4.26
N ASN A 232 1.55 2.20 5.10
CA ASN A 232 1.14 0.85 4.70
C ASN A 232 0.26 0.13 5.73
N LEU A 233 0.01 0.70 6.92
CA LEU A 233 -0.87 0.10 7.91
C LEU A 233 -2.34 0.26 7.51
N THR A 234 -3.10 -0.83 7.62
CA THR A 234 -4.52 -0.89 7.28
C THR A 234 -5.36 -1.52 8.39
N GLU A 235 -6.65 -1.61 8.18
CA GLU A 235 -7.59 -2.23 9.13
C GLU A 235 -7.31 -3.72 9.36
N ALA A 236 -6.69 -4.41 8.41
CA ALA A 236 -6.37 -5.85 8.51
C ALA A 236 -5.43 -6.15 9.69
N GLU A 237 -4.63 -5.17 10.11
CA GLU A 237 -3.58 -5.33 11.12
C GLU A 237 -4.03 -4.88 12.51
N LEU A 238 -5.12 -4.09 12.62
CA LEU A 238 -5.59 -3.58 13.91
C LEU A 238 -5.90 -4.66 14.94
N PRO A 239 -6.48 -5.82 14.59
CA PRO A 239 -6.75 -6.88 15.58
C PRO A 239 -5.50 -7.42 16.28
N VAL A 240 -4.36 -7.54 15.59
CA VAL A 240 -3.11 -8.05 16.18
C VAL A 240 -2.40 -6.99 17.02
N LEU A 241 -2.65 -5.72 16.74
CA LEU A 241 -2.08 -4.58 17.45
C LEU A 241 -2.87 -4.23 18.71
N GLY A 242 -4.19 -4.42 18.68
CA GLY A 242 -5.07 -4.06 19.79
C GLY A 242 -4.88 -2.59 20.22
N ASN A 243 -4.78 -2.37 21.52
CA ASN A 243 -4.61 -1.01 22.08
C ASN A 243 -3.29 -0.33 21.68
N ALA A 244 -2.27 -1.09 21.24
CA ALA A 244 -1.01 -0.50 20.79
C ALA A 244 -1.16 0.32 19.48
N ALA A 245 -2.24 0.11 18.73
CA ALA A 245 -2.54 0.91 17.55
C ALA A 245 -3.17 2.28 17.87
N GLU A 246 -3.65 2.51 19.11
CA GLU A 246 -4.37 3.75 19.45
C GLU A 246 -3.51 4.99 19.19
N GLY A 247 -4.06 5.96 18.47
CA GLY A 247 -3.37 7.20 18.09
C GLY A 247 -2.44 7.09 16.87
N LEU A 248 -2.16 5.89 16.35
CA LEU A 248 -1.34 5.71 15.16
C LEU A 248 -2.01 6.36 13.94
N ILE A 249 -1.22 7.02 13.10
CA ILE A 249 -1.70 7.73 11.92
C ILE A 249 -1.25 6.97 10.67
N SER A 250 -2.17 6.72 9.74
CA SER A 250 -1.86 6.08 8.46
C SER A 250 -2.37 6.91 7.28
N VAL A 251 -1.75 6.70 6.12
CA VAL A 251 -2.19 7.25 4.85
C VAL A 251 -2.53 6.12 3.89
N GLY A 252 -3.61 6.29 3.13
CA GLY A 252 -4.04 5.29 2.15
C GLY A 252 -5.16 5.79 1.25
N PRO A 253 -5.48 5.02 0.20
CA PRO A 253 -6.52 5.40 -0.77
C PRO A 253 -7.94 5.26 -0.22
N SER A 254 -8.12 4.51 0.85
CA SER A 254 -9.41 4.34 1.51
C SER A 254 -9.23 3.79 2.92
N PHE A 255 -10.16 4.15 3.80
CA PHE A 255 -10.32 3.54 5.12
C PHE A 255 -11.80 3.19 5.32
N ARG A 256 -12.09 2.14 6.12
CA ARG A 256 -13.46 1.74 6.44
C ARG A 256 -14.18 2.89 7.13
N LYS A 257 -15.33 3.29 6.59
CA LYS A 257 -16.12 4.40 7.16
C LYS A 257 -16.85 4.01 8.43
N ASN A 258 -17.31 2.77 8.50
CA ASN A 258 -18.02 2.25 9.66
C ASN A 258 -17.38 0.94 10.15
N PRO A 259 -16.79 0.88 11.37
CA PRO A 259 -16.19 -0.32 11.91
C PRO A 259 -17.14 -1.52 12.04
N THR A 260 -18.44 -1.23 12.17
CA THR A 260 -19.50 -2.24 12.38
C THR A 260 -20.21 -2.68 11.10
N SER A 261 -19.88 -2.09 9.95
CA SER A 261 -20.47 -2.52 8.67
C SER A 261 -19.91 -3.88 8.27
N ASN A 262 -20.74 -4.92 8.45
CA ASN A 262 -20.48 -6.23 7.87
C ASN A 262 -20.49 -6.10 6.33
N GLY A 263 -19.32 -6.27 5.71
CA GLY A 263 -19.17 -6.23 4.25
C GLY A 263 -18.20 -5.18 3.70
N GLU A 264 -17.77 -4.20 4.51
CA GLU A 264 -16.65 -3.33 4.12
C GLU A 264 -15.33 -3.96 4.57
N GLY A 265 -14.59 -4.58 3.67
CA GLY A 265 -13.25 -5.12 3.92
C GLY A 265 -12.22 -4.05 4.29
N SER A 266 -10.99 -4.44 4.60
CA SER A 266 -9.86 -3.53 4.78
C SER A 266 -9.53 -2.76 3.50
N SER A 267 -8.70 -1.73 3.59
CA SER A 267 -8.22 -0.97 2.43
C SER A 267 -7.60 -1.87 1.36
N LEU A 268 -6.78 -2.85 1.76
CA LEU A 268 -6.17 -3.81 0.83
C LEU A 268 -7.20 -4.73 0.19
N GLU A 269 -8.15 -5.23 0.98
CA GLU A 269 -9.26 -6.06 0.50
C GLU A 269 -10.08 -5.34 -0.57
N ARG A 270 -10.42 -4.07 -0.32
CA ARG A 270 -11.13 -3.23 -1.31
C ARG A 270 -10.30 -2.96 -2.55
N THR A 271 -8.99 -2.73 -2.42
CA THR A 271 -8.11 -2.51 -3.58
C THR A 271 -8.04 -3.74 -4.47
N ALA A 272 -7.85 -4.93 -3.91
CA ALA A 272 -7.85 -6.17 -4.67
C ALA A 272 -9.20 -6.46 -5.31
N PHE A 273 -10.30 -6.23 -4.58
CA PHE A 273 -11.66 -6.36 -5.08
C PHE A 273 -11.89 -5.46 -6.31
N GLN A 274 -11.56 -4.16 -6.19
CA GLN A 274 -11.73 -3.19 -7.27
C GLN A 274 -10.85 -3.50 -8.50
N SER A 275 -9.66 -4.06 -8.30
CA SER A 275 -8.79 -4.47 -9.40
C SER A 275 -9.39 -5.57 -10.25
N VAL A 276 -9.98 -6.58 -9.61
CA VAL A 276 -10.66 -7.68 -10.32
C VAL A 276 -11.92 -7.18 -11.04
N LEU A 277 -12.70 -6.29 -10.43
CA LEU A 277 -13.85 -5.67 -11.10
C LEU A 277 -13.41 -4.83 -12.31
N THR A 278 -12.36 -4.03 -12.17
CA THR A 278 -11.82 -3.23 -13.28
C THR A 278 -11.35 -4.13 -14.44
N LEU A 279 -10.71 -5.26 -14.12
CA LEU A 279 -10.33 -6.25 -15.13
C LEU A 279 -11.57 -6.85 -15.83
N ALA A 280 -12.60 -7.22 -15.06
CA ALA A 280 -13.83 -7.77 -15.62
C ALA A 280 -14.52 -6.79 -16.58
N GLU A 281 -14.61 -5.53 -16.20
CA GLU A 281 -15.14 -4.45 -17.04
C GLU A 281 -14.31 -4.28 -18.31
N ALA A 282 -12.97 -4.27 -18.22
CA ALA A 282 -12.09 -4.15 -19.38
C ALA A 282 -12.30 -5.32 -20.36
N LEU A 283 -12.37 -6.55 -19.87
CA LEU A 283 -12.62 -7.73 -20.69
C LEU A 283 -14.02 -7.70 -21.30
N ALA A 284 -15.04 -7.26 -20.58
CA ALA A 284 -16.40 -7.08 -21.09
C ALA A 284 -16.47 -6.02 -22.22
N HIS A 285 -15.59 -5.01 -22.17
CA HIS A 285 -15.45 -3.98 -23.22
C HIS A 285 -14.51 -4.41 -24.35
N GLY A 286 -14.14 -5.69 -24.43
CA GLY A 286 -13.39 -6.24 -25.55
C GLY A 286 -11.87 -6.12 -25.43
N ALA A 287 -11.33 -5.95 -24.23
CA ALA A 287 -9.89 -6.05 -24.04
C ALA A 287 -9.36 -7.38 -24.57
N SER A 288 -8.42 -7.32 -25.50
CA SER A 288 -7.81 -8.49 -26.14
C SER A 288 -6.38 -8.13 -26.56
N GLY A 289 -5.54 -9.15 -26.75
CA GLY A 289 -4.13 -8.95 -27.06
C GLY A 289 -3.31 -8.44 -25.86
N PRO A 290 -2.18 -7.74 -26.10
CA PRO A 290 -1.37 -7.16 -25.03
C PRO A 290 -2.16 -6.08 -24.26
N PHE A 291 -2.28 -6.28 -22.94
CA PHE A 291 -3.15 -5.43 -22.12
C PHE A 291 -2.61 -3.99 -21.96
N ASP A 292 -1.29 -3.80 -22.02
CA ASP A 292 -0.66 -2.49 -22.08
C ASP A 292 -1.13 -1.66 -23.29
N SER A 293 -1.27 -2.30 -24.46
CA SER A 293 -1.78 -1.65 -25.67
C SER A 293 -3.26 -1.27 -25.53
N TYR A 294 -4.06 -2.08 -24.85
CA TYR A 294 -5.44 -1.75 -24.52
C TYR A 294 -5.50 -0.56 -23.54
N LEU A 295 -4.69 -0.56 -22.48
CA LEU A 295 -4.63 0.53 -21.51
C LEU A 295 -4.12 1.84 -22.14
N ALA A 296 -3.21 1.78 -23.09
CA ALA A 296 -2.76 2.97 -23.82
C ALA A 296 -3.91 3.75 -24.47
N GLN A 297 -4.97 3.05 -24.90
CA GLN A 297 -6.13 3.63 -25.55
C GLN A 297 -7.31 3.88 -24.59
N HIS A 298 -7.48 3.05 -23.59
CA HIS A 298 -8.69 3.00 -22.75
C HIS A 298 -8.43 3.18 -21.25
N GLY A 299 -7.17 3.25 -20.80
CA GLY A 299 -6.80 3.28 -19.38
C GLY A 299 -7.47 4.40 -18.60
N ALA A 300 -7.59 5.58 -19.21
CA ALA A 300 -8.25 6.73 -18.58
C ALA A 300 -9.71 6.46 -18.17
N ARG A 301 -10.42 5.57 -18.87
CA ARG A 301 -11.78 5.15 -18.51
C ARG A 301 -11.85 4.49 -17.12
N TYR A 302 -10.78 3.82 -16.71
CA TYR A 302 -10.66 3.09 -15.46
C TYR A 302 -9.86 3.87 -14.40
N GLY A 303 -9.54 5.13 -14.67
CA GLY A 303 -8.67 5.95 -13.82
C GLY A 303 -7.21 5.47 -13.81
N ILE A 304 -6.77 4.75 -14.84
CA ILE A 304 -5.40 4.25 -14.99
C ILE A 304 -4.65 5.16 -15.97
N ASP A 305 -3.52 5.72 -15.53
CA ASP A 305 -2.64 6.52 -16.40
C ASP A 305 -2.06 5.62 -17.50
N PRO A 306 -2.32 5.92 -18.79
CA PRO A 306 -1.87 5.07 -19.89
C PRO A 306 -0.35 4.95 -20.03
N ALA A 307 0.40 5.94 -19.58
CA ALA A 307 1.85 5.97 -19.71
C ALA A 307 2.57 5.17 -18.62
N THR A 308 2.00 5.12 -17.43
CA THR A 308 2.66 4.50 -16.25
C THR A 308 1.90 3.33 -15.68
N GLN A 309 0.65 3.10 -16.12
CA GLN A 309 -0.27 2.06 -15.63
C GLN A 309 -0.58 2.15 -14.13
N HIS A 310 -0.42 3.32 -13.55
CA HIS A 310 -0.80 3.61 -12.17
C HIS A 310 -2.22 4.21 -12.12
N LYS A 311 -2.93 3.91 -11.03
CA LYS A 311 -4.30 4.38 -10.81
C LYS A 311 -4.31 5.76 -10.14
N SER A 312 -5.19 6.66 -10.63
CA SER A 312 -5.60 7.85 -9.88
C SER A 312 -6.42 7.43 -8.67
N LEU A 313 -6.14 8.03 -7.51
CA LEU A 313 -6.71 7.59 -6.23
C LEU A 313 -7.09 8.79 -5.36
N ASP A 314 -8.13 8.61 -4.55
CA ASP A 314 -8.30 9.43 -3.37
C ASP A 314 -7.16 9.14 -2.38
N VAL A 315 -6.82 10.13 -1.57
CA VAL A 315 -5.79 10.01 -0.54
C VAL A 315 -6.38 10.50 0.77
N HIS A 316 -6.31 9.65 1.78
CA HIS A 316 -6.80 9.97 3.11
C HIS A 316 -5.69 9.82 4.14
N ILE A 317 -5.64 10.76 5.09
CA ILE A 317 -4.91 10.58 6.34
C ILE A 317 -5.94 10.23 7.40
N ALA A 318 -5.69 9.14 8.11
CA ALA A 318 -6.58 8.66 9.15
C ALA A 318 -5.80 8.27 10.41
N GLN A 319 -6.44 8.43 11.56
CA GLN A 319 -5.89 8.06 12.85
C GLN A 319 -6.71 6.94 13.49
N VAL A 320 -6.04 6.01 14.12
CA VAL A 320 -6.71 4.96 14.89
C VAL A 320 -7.27 5.57 16.17
N ARG A 321 -8.58 5.46 16.34
CA ARG A 321 -9.33 5.88 17.53
C ARG A 321 -10.38 4.82 17.85
N ASN A 322 -10.36 4.26 19.06
CA ASN A 322 -11.26 3.17 19.47
C ASN A 322 -11.21 1.97 18.51
N SER A 323 -10.01 1.50 18.20
CA SER A 323 -9.75 0.34 17.31
C SER A 323 -10.26 0.50 15.87
N ALA A 324 -10.49 1.73 15.39
CA ALA A 324 -10.92 2.02 14.02
C ALA A 324 -10.22 3.26 13.48
N PHE A 325 -10.02 3.30 12.16
CA PHE A 325 -9.51 4.50 11.51
C PHE A 325 -10.59 5.59 11.43
N LYS A 326 -10.24 6.81 11.89
CA LYS A 326 -11.01 8.03 11.66
C LYS A 326 -10.26 8.93 10.70
N ILE A 327 -10.89 9.29 9.59
CA ILE A 327 -10.30 10.16 8.58
C ILE A 327 -10.14 11.56 9.17
N LEU A 328 -8.91 12.08 9.11
CA LEU A 328 -8.52 13.42 9.54
C LEU A 328 -8.46 14.40 8.36
N HIS A 329 -8.02 13.92 7.20
CA HIS A 329 -7.88 14.74 6.00
C HIS A 329 -8.04 13.89 4.73
N SER A 330 -8.49 14.53 3.64
CA SER A 330 -8.72 13.86 2.36
C SER A 330 -8.36 14.76 1.18
N TRP A 331 -7.83 14.14 0.13
CA TRP A 331 -7.70 14.72 -1.20
C TRP A 331 -8.34 13.74 -2.20
N SER A 332 -9.04 14.28 -3.18
CA SER A 332 -9.72 13.46 -4.20
C SER A 332 -8.96 13.46 -5.52
N ASP A 333 -9.03 12.33 -6.21
CA ASP A 333 -8.53 12.14 -7.58
C ASP A 333 -7.10 12.61 -7.80
N ILE A 334 -6.18 12.14 -6.95
CA ILE A 334 -4.76 12.43 -7.09
C ILE A 334 -4.18 11.59 -8.22
N ALA A 335 -3.75 12.26 -9.29
CA ALA A 335 -3.08 11.60 -10.40
C ALA A 335 -1.74 11.00 -9.95
N PRO A 336 -1.36 9.80 -10.42
CA PRO A 336 -0.10 9.17 -10.06
C PRO A 336 1.10 9.91 -10.65
N ASP A 337 2.20 9.96 -9.91
CA ASP A 337 3.50 10.42 -10.36
C ASP A 337 4.61 9.53 -9.77
N PRO A 338 4.80 8.33 -10.34
CA PRO A 338 5.76 7.36 -9.81
C PRO A 338 7.21 7.85 -9.86
N TYR A 339 7.52 8.84 -10.68
CA TYR A 339 8.86 9.43 -10.81
C TYR A 339 9.04 10.76 -10.07
N LEU A 340 8.01 11.27 -9.41
CA LEU A 340 8.00 12.55 -8.69
C LEU A 340 8.47 13.74 -9.57
N THR A 341 8.06 13.73 -10.84
CA THR A 341 8.47 14.72 -11.85
C THR A 341 7.53 15.93 -11.91
N ARG A 342 6.30 15.79 -11.43
CA ARG A 342 5.29 16.86 -11.46
C ARG A 342 5.38 17.73 -10.21
N PRO A 343 5.15 19.04 -10.32
CA PRO A 343 4.98 19.88 -9.13
C PRO A 343 3.86 19.30 -8.26
N SER A 344 4.17 19.04 -6.98
CA SER A 344 3.17 18.54 -6.05
C SER A 344 2.01 19.52 -5.96
N ARG A 345 0.76 19.05 -6.11
CA ARG A 345 -0.45 19.83 -5.83
C ARG A 345 -0.68 20.00 -4.32
N HIS A 346 0.07 19.28 -3.50
CA HIS A 346 0.03 19.46 -2.06
C HIS A 346 0.71 20.78 -1.68
N PRO A 347 0.20 21.49 -0.69
CA PRO A 347 0.81 22.74 -0.23
C PRO A 347 2.29 22.53 0.02
N LYS A 348 3.12 23.50 -0.41
CA LYS A 348 4.55 23.48 -0.12
C LYS A 348 4.74 23.43 1.39
N PHE A 349 5.78 22.75 1.87
CA PHE A 349 6.13 22.69 3.28
C PHE A 349 6.26 24.08 3.93
N SER A 350 6.62 25.07 3.13
CA SER A 350 6.83 26.48 3.54
C SER A 350 5.56 27.33 3.53
N ASP A 351 4.38 26.83 3.20
CA ASP A 351 3.18 27.66 3.28
C ASP A 351 2.89 27.99 4.76
N PRO A 352 2.85 29.28 5.16
CA PRO A 352 2.59 29.64 6.53
C PRO A 352 1.19 29.15 6.91
N MET A 353 1.11 28.49 8.06
CA MET A 353 -0.18 28.07 8.63
C MET A 353 -1.13 29.27 8.68
N LEU A 354 -2.23 29.23 7.94
CA LEU A 354 -3.38 30.03 8.26
C LEU A 354 -3.81 29.61 9.68
N LYS A 355 -3.56 30.48 10.66
CA LYS A 355 -4.09 30.29 12.00
C LYS A 355 -5.59 30.28 11.87
N VAL A 356 -6.21 29.11 12.05
CA VAL A 356 -7.65 29.03 12.27
C VAL A 356 -7.88 29.69 13.63
N VAL A 357 -8.31 30.93 13.59
CA VAL A 357 -8.87 31.59 14.78
C VAL A 357 -10.22 30.92 14.99
N GLN A 358 -10.30 30.06 16.00
CA GLN A 358 -11.61 29.58 16.47
C GLN A 358 -12.39 30.81 16.96
N ALA A 359 -13.52 31.08 16.33
CA ALA A 359 -14.53 32.00 16.79
C ALA A 359 -15.44 31.31 17.82
#